data_f4540c213e3fe5ce885c8e172a92cb3d
#
_entry.id   f4540c213e3fe5ce885c8e172a92cb3d
#
_cell.length_a   1.000
_cell.length_b   1.000
_cell.length_c   1.000
_cell.angle_alpha   90.00
_cell.angle_beta   90.00
_cell.angle_gamma   90.00
#
_symmetry.space_group_name_H-M   'P 1'
#
loop_
_entity.id
_entity.type
_entity.pdbx_description
1 polymer ?
#
loop_
_entity_poly.entity_id
_entity_poly.type
_entity_poly.pdbx_seq_one_letter_code
_entity_poly.pdbx_strand_id
1 'polypeptide(L)'
;MLILLYIALRFKNIGGLTGGMMAVLALVNDLMVVFGTFVLLRTALDGNFIAAMLTILGYSINDTVVVYDRIRENRGLLGKKASFEELVNHSVNQSARRTIITTVTTVMALGVMCIVSKLYGLDSIFTFAFPLMMGMLSGVYTSLCVSTSAWVAWSERKGAKKN
;
A
#
# COMPACT_ATOMS: atom_id res chain seq x y z
N MET A 1 -2.52 9.08 -14.16
CA MET A 1 -3.90 9.08 -14.66
C MET A 1 -4.41 7.67 -14.99
N LEU A 2 -3.69 6.84 -15.74
CA LEU A 2 -4.06 5.43 -16.03
C LEU A 2 -4.25 4.57 -14.77
N ILE A 3 -3.42 4.75 -13.76
CA ILE A 3 -3.49 4.02 -12.48
C ILE A 3 -4.78 4.33 -11.73
N LEU A 4 -5.19 5.59 -11.65
CA LEU A 4 -6.45 6.00 -11.02
C LEU A 4 -7.66 5.43 -11.77
N LEU A 5 -7.60 5.41 -13.11
CA LEU A 5 -8.61 4.79 -13.97
C LEU A 5 -8.68 3.27 -13.72
N TYR A 6 -7.53 2.60 -13.65
CA TYR A 6 -7.45 1.16 -13.33
C TYR A 6 -8.06 0.86 -11.95
N ILE A 7 -7.71 1.62 -10.93
CA ILE A 7 -8.28 1.50 -9.58
C ILE A 7 -9.80 1.70 -9.63
N ALA A 8 -10.28 2.77 -10.26
CA ALA A 8 -11.70 3.06 -10.35
C ALA A 8 -12.50 1.95 -11.05
N LEU A 9 -11.98 1.41 -12.16
CA LEU A 9 -12.60 0.31 -12.90
C LEU A 9 -12.56 -1.00 -12.11
N ARG A 10 -11.43 -1.29 -11.47
CA ARG A 10 -11.23 -2.54 -10.71
C ARG A 10 -12.10 -2.60 -9.45
N PHE A 11 -12.31 -1.46 -8.79
CA PHE A 11 -13.06 -1.37 -7.52
C PHE A 11 -14.57 -1.14 -7.70
N LYS A 12 -15.04 -0.85 -8.93
CA LYS A 12 -16.47 -0.60 -9.23
C LYS A 12 -17.40 -1.71 -8.73
N ASN A 13 -16.95 -2.97 -8.74
CA ASN A 13 -17.77 -4.14 -8.43
C ASN A 13 -17.71 -4.62 -6.96
N ILE A 14 -16.83 -4.06 -6.11
CA ILE A 14 -16.58 -4.63 -4.76
C ILE A 14 -17.20 -3.80 -3.63
N GLY A 15 -17.24 -2.52 -3.74
CA GLY A 15 -17.73 -1.60 -2.71
C GLY A 15 -17.80 -0.18 -3.22
N GLY A 16 -17.70 -0.01 -4.52
CA GLY A 16 -17.83 1.27 -5.16
C GLY A 16 -16.64 2.21 -4.90
N LEU A 17 -16.91 3.49 -5.12
CA LEU A 17 -15.94 4.59 -5.01
C LEU A 17 -15.20 4.65 -3.64
N THR A 18 -15.82 4.14 -2.58
CA THR A 18 -15.28 4.26 -1.21
C THR A 18 -14.01 3.45 -0.97
N GLY A 19 -13.96 2.20 -1.42
CA GLY A 19 -12.74 1.39 -1.34
C GLY A 19 -11.60 1.99 -2.16
N GLY A 20 -11.89 2.46 -3.38
CA GLY A 20 -10.91 3.14 -4.23
C GLY A 20 -10.37 4.43 -3.59
N MET A 21 -11.21 5.23 -2.95
CA MET A 21 -10.78 6.44 -2.22
C MET A 21 -9.84 6.11 -1.06
N MET A 22 -10.13 5.08 -0.28
CA MET A 22 -9.26 4.65 0.82
C MET A 22 -7.90 4.14 0.31
N ALA A 23 -7.89 3.42 -0.81
CA ALA A 23 -6.66 3.00 -1.47
C ALA A 23 -5.81 4.20 -1.93
N VAL A 24 -6.44 5.22 -2.51
CA VAL A 24 -5.73 6.46 -2.93
C VAL A 24 -5.18 7.22 -1.72
N LEU A 25 -5.92 7.30 -0.62
CA LEU A 25 -5.44 7.94 0.60
C LEU A 25 -4.22 7.21 1.19
N ALA A 26 -4.23 5.87 1.18
CA ALA A 26 -3.08 5.06 1.57
C ALA A 26 -1.85 5.35 0.69
N LEU A 27 -2.04 5.42 -0.63
CA LEU A 27 -0.98 5.78 -1.58
C LEU A 27 -0.40 7.17 -1.32
N VAL A 28 -1.24 8.15 -1.06
CA VAL A 28 -0.78 9.52 -0.73
C VAL A 28 0.05 9.48 0.55
N ASN A 29 -0.36 8.73 1.56
CA ASN A 29 0.44 8.57 2.78
C ASN A 29 1.82 7.96 2.49
N ASP A 30 1.90 6.90 1.69
CA ASP A 30 3.17 6.24 1.35
C ASP A 30 4.11 7.18 0.59
N LEU A 31 3.58 7.97 -0.35
CA LEU A 31 4.32 9.00 -1.06
C LEU A 31 4.83 10.10 -0.12
N MET A 32 4.00 10.51 0.86
CA MET A 32 4.41 11.50 1.88
C MET A 32 5.54 10.97 2.77
N VAL A 33 5.55 9.68 3.10
CA VAL A 33 6.66 9.07 3.87
C VAL A 33 7.95 9.07 3.05
N VAL A 34 7.89 8.71 1.76
CA VAL A 34 9.06 8.78 0.87
C VAL A 34 9.56 10.21 0.74
N PHE A 35 8.66 11.16 0.44
CA PHE A 35 9.00 12.59 0.35
C PHE A 35 9.62 13.11 1.66
N GLY A 36 8.98 12.81 2.80
CA GLY A 36 9.48 13.20 4.12
C GLY A 36 10.88 12.63 4.40
N THR A 37 11.17 11.41 3.93
CA THR A 37 12.50 10.81 4.06
C THR A 37 13.55 11.59 3.27
N PHE A 38 13.24 12.03 2.04
CA PHE A 38 14.13 12.88 1.24
C PHE A 38 14.40 14.23 1.94
N VAL A 39 13.36 14.83 2.50
CA VAL A 39 13.48 16.11 3.25
C VAL A 39 14.34 15.92 4.50
N LEU A 40 14.13 14.85 5.27
CA LEU A 40 14.90 14.56 6.49
C LEU A 40 16.38 14.31 6.19
N LEU A 41 16.67 13.59 5.10
CA LEU A 41 18.04 13.34 4.64
C LEU A 41 18.69 14.57 3.98
N ARG A 42 17.92 15.63 3.75
CA ARG A 42 18.36 16.85 3.03
C ARG A 42 18.98 16.52 1.67
N THR A 43 18.45 15.54 0.98
CA THR A 43 18.90 15.12 -0.34
C THR A 43 18.17 15.88 -1.44
N ALA A 44 18.81 16.05 -2.59
CA ALA A 44 18.20 16.72 -3.74
C ALA A 44 17.00 15.93 -4.27
N LEU A 45 15.98 16.65 -4.75
CA LEU A 45 14.83 16.07 -5.45
C LEU A 45 15.18 15.89 -6.94
N ASP A 46 16.00 14.91 -7.20
CA ASP A 46 16.55 14.58 -8.51
C ASP A 46 15.86 13.34 -9.15
N GLY A 47 16.53 12.73 -10.13
CA GLY A 47 16.06 11.49 -10.77
C GLY A 47 15.82 10.33 -9.80
N ASN A 48 16.62 10.22 -8.72
CA ASN A 48 16.44 9.20 -7.69
C ASN A 48 15.13 9.39 -6.91
N PHE A 49 14.77 10.64 -6.61
CA PHE A 49 13.48 10.96 -6.00
C PHE A 49 12.31 10.50 -6.88
N ILE A 50 12.33 10.87 -8.18
CA ILE A 50 11.27 10.49 -9.11
C ILE A 50 11.18 8.96 -9.24
N ALA A 51 12.33 8.29 -9.36
CA ALA A 51 12.40 6.83 -9.45
C ALA A 51 11.84 6.15 -8.19
N ALA A 52 12.19 6.63 -6.99
CA ALA A 52 11.66 6.10 -5.73
C ALA A 52 10.15 6.31 -5.62
N MET A 53 9.64 7.50 -5.96
CA MET A 53 8.20 7.81 -5.95
C MET A 53 7.40 6.92 -6.91
N LEU A 54 7.90 6.71 -8.14
CA LEU A 54 7.23 5.83 -9.10
C LEU A 54 7.28 4.35 -8.67
N THR A 55 8.39 3.92 -8.08
CA THR A 55 8.55 2.54 -7.61
C THR A 55 7.61 2.24 -6.45
N ILE A 56 7.52 3.14 -5.45
CA ILE A 56 6.61 2.94 -4.31
C ILE A 56 5.14 2.99 -4.75
N LEU A 57 4.79 3.84 -5.71
CA LEU A 57 3.46 3.85 -6.30
C LEU A 57 3.09 2.48 -6.86
N GLY A 58 3.97 1.88 -7.67
CA GLY A 58 3.74 0.57 -8.28
C GLY A 58 3.63 -0.54 -7.23
N TYR A 59 4.51 -0.51 -6.22
CA TYR A 59 4.55 -1.50 -5.15
C TYR A 59 3.30 -1.44 -4.25
N SER A 60 2.96 -0.26 -3.77
CA SER A 60 1.81 -0.05 -2.87
C SER A 60 0.47 -0.35 -3.55
N ILE A 61 0.32 0.00 -4.84
CA ILE A 61 -0.86 -0.38 -5.62
C ILE A 61 -0.99 -1.89 -5.74
N ASN A 62 0.11 -2.58 -6.04
CA ASN A 62 0.11 -4.04 -6.18
C ASN A 62 -0.36 -4.73 -4.90
N ASP A 63 0.15 -4.31 -3.73
CA ASP A 63 -0.26 -4.84 -2.43
C ASP A 63 -1.74 -4.57 -2.14
N THR A 64 -2.18 -3.34 -2.36
CA THR A 64 -3.58 -2.96 -2.18
C THR A 64 -4.51 -3.79 -3.07
N VAL A 65 -4.17 -3.97 -4.35
CA VAL A 65 -4.96 -4.77 -5.29
C VAL A 65 -5.07 -6.22 -4.85
N VAL A 66 -4.00 -6.81 -4.32
CA VAL A 66 -4.00 -8.20 -3.82
C VAL A 66 -4.98 -8.39 -2.66
N VAL A 67 -4.98 -7.48 -1.69
CA VAL A 67 -5.92 -7.51 -0.55
C VAL A 67 -7.36 -7.39 -1.03
N TYR A 68 -7.62 -6.43 -1.90
CA TYR A 68 -8.98 -6.20 -2.41
C TYR A 68 -9.48 -7.33 -3.32
N ASP A 69 -8.60 -7.94 -4.10
CA ASP A 69 -8.96 -9.12 -4.92
C ASP A 69 -9.37 -10.29 -4.03
N ARG A 70 -8.68 -10.47 -2.90
CA ARG A 70 -9.03 -11.49 -1.91
C ARG A 70 -10.37 -11.21 -1.23
N ILE A 71 -10.66 -9.94 -0.92
CA ILE A 71 -11.98 -9.54 -0.38
C ILE A 71 -13.09 -9.87 -1.39
N ARG A 72 -12.83 -9.63 -2.67
CA ARG A 72 -13.78 -9.95 -3.74
C ARG A 72 -14.04 -11.46 -3.85
N GLU A 73 -12.99 -12.26 -3.84
CA GLU A 73 -13.07 -13.73 -3.91
C GLU A 73 -13.88 -14.28 -2.72
N ASN A 74 -13.51 -13.87 -1.50
CA ASN A 74 -14.19 -14.30 -0.28
C ASN A 74 -15.66 -13.85 -0.22
N ARG A 75 -16.00 -12.70 -0.80
CA ARG A 75 -17.40 -12.25 -0.92
C ARG A 75 -18.24 -13.20 -1.78
N GLY A 76 -17.64 -13.80 -2.81
CA GLY A 76 -18.28 -14.82 -3.61
C GLY A 76 -18.47 -16.15 -2.87
N LEU A 77 -17.50 -16.51 -2.03
CA LEU A 77 -17.48 -17.80 -1.30
C LEU A 77 -18.33 -17.78 -0.02
N LEU A 78 -18.21 -16.74 0.79
CA LEU A 78 -18.92 -16.61 2.08
C LEU A 78 -20.38 -16.14 1.94
N GLY A 79 -20.73 -15.60 0.77
CA GLY A 79 -22.08 -15.16 0.45
C GLY A 79 -22.58 -14.02 1.34
N LYS A 80 -23.93 -13.89 1.47
CA LYS A 80 -24.58 -12.83 2.26
C LYS A 80 -24.62 -13.13 3.78
N LYS A 81 -24.05 -14.24 4.24
CA LYS A 81 -24.15 -14.67 5.64
C LYS A 81 -23.10 -14.06 6.56
N ALA A 82 -21.94 -13.68 6.04
CA ALA A 82 -20.88 -13.04 6.82
C ALA A 82 -21.05 -11.52 6.88
N SER A 83 -20.73 -10.92 8.03
CA SER A 83 -20.67 -9.46 8.14
C SER A 83 -19.55 -8.91 7.24
N PHE A 84 -19.68 -7.63 6.84
CA PHE A 84 -18.64 -7.02 6.00
C PHE A 84 -17.28 -6.95 6.72
N GLU A 85 -17.31 -6.73 8.02
CA GLU A 85 -16.12 -6.71 8.87
C GLU A 85 -15.42 -8.09 8.91
N GLU A 86 -16.18 -9.16 9.16
CA GLU A 86 -15.63 -10.54 9.15
C GLU A 86 -15.03 -10.90 7.80
N LEU A 87 -15.68 -10.52 6.71
CA LEU A 87 -15.20 -10.73 5.35
C LEU A 87 -13.85 -10.04 5.12
N VAL A 88 -13.73 -8.77 5.52
CA VAL A 88 -12.50 -7.99 5.36
C VAL A 88 -11.39 -8.58 6.24
N ASN A 89 -11.65 -8.84 7.52
CA ASN A 89 -10.66 -9.41 8.44
C ASN A 89 -10.14 -10.76 7.96
N HIS A 90 -11.01 -11.64 7.50
CA HIS A 90 -10.62 -12.93 6.94
C HIS A 90 -9.72 -12.77 5.70
N SER A 91 -10.07 -11.87 4.81
CA SER A 91 -9.34 -11.60 3.57
C SER A 91 -7.97 -10.97 3.82
N VAL A 92 -7.89 -10.04 4.77
CA VAL A 92 -6.63 -9.43 5.20
C VAL A 92 -5.70 -10.48 5.79
N ASN A 93 -6.17 -11.33 6.70
CA ASN A 93 -5.38 -12.40 7.28
C ASN A 93 -4.81 -13.37 6.23
N GLN A 94 -5.60 -13.71 5.21
CA GLN A 94 -5.14 -14.57 4.12
C GLN A 94 -4.07 -13.89 3.24
N SER A 95 -4.18 -12.59 3.02
CA SER A 95 -3.25 -11.82 2.20
C SER A 95 -2.00 -11.39 2.96
N ALA A 96 -2.11 -11.16 4.27
CA ALA A 96 -1.06 -10.61 5.13
C ALA A 96 0.24 -11.42 5.06
N ARG A 97 0.16 -12.75 5.10
CA ARG A 97 1.34 -13.61 5.01
C ARG A 97 2.17 -13.34 3.76
N ARG A 98 1.51 -13.23 2.61
CA ARG A 98 2.17 -12.96 1.32
C ARG A 98 2.80 -11.57 1.34
N THR A 99 2.03 -10.55 1.71
CA THR A 99 2.48 -9.14 1.76
C THR A 99 3.66 -8.98 2.72
N ILE A 100 3.59 -9.57 3.91
CA ILE A 100 4.70 -9.50 4.89
C ILE A 100 5.96 -10.18 4.36
N ILE A 101 5.85 -11.39 3.79
CA ILE A 101 7.03 -12.11 3.27
C ILE A 101 7.67 -11.32 2.12
N THR A 102 6.88 -10.84 1.16
CA THR A 102 7.40 -10.07 0.03
C THR A 102 8.06 -8.77 0.49
N THR A 103 7.47 -8.08 1.44
CA THR A 103 8.06 -6.84 1.97
C THR A 103 9.32 -7.11 2.77
N VAL A 104 9.34 -8.11 3.64
CA VAL A 104 10.55 -8.48 4.40
C VAL A 104 11.70 -8.80 3.46
N THR A 105 11.47 -9.62 2.43
CA THR A 105 12.53 -9.95 1.45
C THR A 105 13.03 -8.73 0.69
N THR A 106 12.14 -7.82 0.28
CA THR A 106 12.53 -6.61 -0.45
C THR A 106 13.24 -5.61 0.47
N VAL A 107 12.75 -5.42 1.70
CA VAL A 107 13.40 -4.57 2.71
C VAL A 107 14.78 -5.10 3.07
N MET A 108 14.96 -6.42 3.17
CA MET A 108 16.29 -7.03 3.36
C MET A 108 17.23 -6.74 2.19
N ALA A 109 16.76 -6.87 0.95
CA ALA A 109 17.55 -6.55 -0.24
C ALA A 109 17.95 -5.07 -0.27
N LEU A 110 17.00 -4.16 -0.01
CA LEU A 110 17.28 -2.72 0.07
C LEU A 110 18.21 -2.38 1.24
N GLY A 111 18.08 -3.07 2.37
CA GLY A 111 18.98 -2.94 3.51
C GLY A 111 20.42 -3.30 3.16
N VAL A 112 20.61 -4.42 2.45
CA VAL A 112 21.94 -4.80 1.93
C VAL A 112 22.47 -3.73 0.97
N MET A 113 21.63 -3.22 0.06
CA MET A 113 22.01 -2.12 -0.84
C MET A 113 22.44 -0.87 -0.06
N CYS A 114 21.73 -0.50 0.99
CA CYS A 114 22.09 0.65 1.84
C CYS A 114 23.43 0.44 2.55
N ILE A 115 23.70 -0.75 3.08
CA ILE A 115 24.96 -1.08 3.74
C ILE A 115 26.13 -1.02 2.74
N VAL A 116 25.99 -1.71 1.61
CA VAL A 116 27.01 -1.75 0.57
C VAL A 116 27.29 -0.35 0.01
N SER A 117 26.25 0.44 -0.26
CA SER A 117 26.42 1.79 -0.79
C SER A 117 27.19 2.70 0.18
N LYS A 118 26.97 2.56 1.49
CA LYS A 118 27.73 3.30 2.50
C LYS A 118 29.18 2.85 2.62
N LEU A 119 29.44 1.55 2.50
CA LEU A 119 30.80 1.00 2.55
C LEU A 119 31.65 1.44 1.36
N TYR A 120 31.04 1.54 0.18
CA TYR A 120 31.75 1.91 -1.06
C TYR A 120 31.59 3.39 -1.46
N GLY A 121 30.95 4.22 -0.65
CA GLY A 121 30.77 5.65 -0.93
C GLY A 121 29.84 5.93 -2.11
N LEU A 122 28.88 5.04 -2.40
CA LEU A 122 27.92 5.17 -3.51
C LEU A 122 26.66 5.92 -3.08
N ASP A 123 26.78 7.21 -2.77
CA ASP A 123 25.70 8.01 -2.20
C ASP A 123 24.43 8.05 -3.06
N SER A 124 24.55 7.97 -4.38
CA SER A 124 23.39 7.93 -5.29
C SER A 124 22.51 6.70 -5.07
N ILE A 125 23.12 5.54 -4.79
CA ILE A 125 22.37 4.30 -4.49
C ILE A 125 21.71 4.41 -3.12
N PHE A 126 22.39 4.97 -2.15
CA PHE A 126 21.83 5.16 -0.80
C PHE A 126 20.62 6.09 -0.82
N THR A 127 20.71 7.24 -1.53
CA THR A 127 19.62 8.21 -1.64
C THR A 127 18.38 7.67 -2.34
N PHE A 128 18.52 6.64 -3.15
CA PHE A 128 17.39 5.92 -3.75
C PHE A 128 16.85 4.81 -2.83
N ALA A 129 17.75 3.93 -2.33
CA ALA A 129 17.36 2.70 -1.66
C ALA A 129 16.75 2.95 -0.26
N PHE A 130 17.29 3.90 0.49
CA PHE A 130 16.83 4.17 1.86
C PHE A 130 15.40 4.75 1.91
N PRO A 131 15.04 5.82 1.16
CA PRO A 131 13.67 6.31 1.13
C PRO A 131 12.67 5.27 0.59
N LEU A 132 13.08 4.46 -0.40
CA LEU A 132 12.26 3.38 -0.93
C LEU A 132 11.97 2.33 0.14
N MET A 133 12.96 1.95 0.93
CA MET A 133 12.81 1.02 2.06
C MET A 133 11.82 1.57 3.10
N MET A 134 11.91 2.84 3.45
CA MET A 134 10.98 3.50 4.39
C MET A 134 9.55 3.55 3.83
N GLY A 135 9.40 3.86 2.54
CA GLY A 135 8.11 3.83 1.85
C GLY A 135 7.47 2.45 1.83
N MET A 136 8.26 1.39 1.61
CA MET A 136 7.75 0.00 1.64
C MET A 136 7.29 -0.43 3.02
N LEU A 137 8.01 -0.06 4.08
CA LEU A 137 7.59 -0.32 5.46
C LEU A 137 6.26 0.40 5.78
N SER A 138 6.12 1.66 5.35
CA SER A 138 4.86 2.40 5.45
C SER A 138 3.75 1.70 4.68
N GLY A 139 4.01 1.28 3.43
CA GLY A 139 3.04 0.68 2.53
C GLY A 139 2.40 -0.60 3.07
N VAL A 140 3.15 -1.45 3.76
CA VAL A 140 2.57 -2.64 4.43
C VAL A 140 1.59 -2.23 5.52
N TYR A 141 2.01 -1.29 6.36
CA TYR A 141 1.15 -0.81 7.44
C TYR A 141 -0.12 -0.14 6.90
N THR A 142 0.01 0.74 5.92
CA THR A 142 -1.13 1.46 5.34
C THR A 142 -2.06 0.54 4.57
N SER A 143 -1.55 -0.41 3.81
CA SER A 143 -2.37 -1.34 3.02
C SER A 143 -3.13 -2.35 3.88
N LEU A 144 -2.48 -2.93 4.90
CA LEU A 144 -3.10 -3.96 5.74
C LEU A 144 -3.95 -3.40 6.87
N CYS A 145 -3.51 -2.31 7.50
CA CYS A 145 -4.15 -1.78 8.70
C CYS A 145 -5.02 -0.56 8.39
N VAL A 146 -4.48 0.47 7.73
CA VAL A 146 -5.18 1.74 7.58
C VAL A 146 -6.27 1.68 6.51
N SER A 147 -5.93 1.22 5.30
CA SER A 147 -6.85 1.21 4.17
C SER A 147 -8.07 0.32 4.42
N THR A 148 -7.85 -0.87 4.96
CA THR A 148 -8.91 -1.85 5.21
C THR A 148 -9.80 -1.46 6.39
N SER A 149 -9.22 -1.02 7.51
CA SER A 149 -9.98 -0.56 8.69
C SER A 149 -10.77 0.71 8.39
N ALA A 150 -10.20 1.66 7.66
CA ALA A 150 -10.89 2.87 7.25
C ALA A 150 -12.08 2.56 6.32
N TRP A 151 -11.92 1.56 5.43
CA TRP A 151 -13.01 1.14 4.57
C TRP A 151 -14.15 0.48 5.34
N VAL A 152 -13.87 -0.41 6.31
CA VAL A 152 -14.88 -1.03 7.19
C VAL A 152 -15.64 0.05 7.96
N ALA A 153 -14.93 0.93 8.68
CA ALA A 153 -15.54 2.02 9.46
C ALA A 153 -16.43 2.95 8.62
N TRP A 154 -16.01 3.25 7.38
CA TRP A 154 -16.81 4.06 6.47
C TRP A 154 -18.06 3.33 5.96
N SER A 155 -17.93 2.02 5.67
CA SER A 155 -19.05 1.18 5.20
C SER A 155 -20.15 1.05 6.26
N GLU A 156 -19.77 0.88 7.51
CA GLU A 156 -20.69 0.81 8.64
C GLU A 156 -21.46 2.12 8.87
N ARG A 157 -20.75 3.26 8.79
CA ARG A 157 -21.39 4.59 8.88
C ARG A 157 -22.40 4.84 7.77
N LYS A 158 -22.19 4.30 6.56
CA LYS A 158 -23.17 4.39 5.47
C LYS A 158 -24.35 3.44 5.66
N GLY A 159 -24.14 2.26 6.23
CA GLY A 159 -25.19 1.32 6.60
C GLY A 159 -26.12 1.87 7.68
N ALA A 160 -25.55 2.49 8.71
CA ALA A 160 -26.30 3.12 9.81
C ALA A 160 -27.14 4.35 9.39
N LYS A 161 -26.78 5.02 8.28
CA LYS A 161 -27.57 6.16 7.74
C LYS A 161 -28.73 5.74 6.82
N LYS A 162 -28.86 4.45 6.50
CA LYS A 162 -29.90 3.93 5.61
C LYS A 162 -31.04 3.21 6.34
N ASN A 163 -30.90 3.00 7.65
CA ASN A 163 -31.95 2.58 8.59
C ASN A 163 -32.43 3.79 9.40
#